data_b6bcf0352aa8ef0c4e54224c4a027f94
#
_entry.id   b6bcf0352aa8ef0c4e54224c4a027f94
#
_cell.length_a   1.000
_cell.length_b   1.000
_cell.length_c   1.000
_cell.angle_alpha   90.00
_cell.angle_beta   90.00
_cell.angle_gamma   90.00
#
_symmetry.space_group_name_H-M   'P 1'
#
loop_
_entity.id
_entity.type
_entity.pdbx_description
1 polymer ?
#
loop_
_entity_poly.entity_id
_entity_poly.type
_entity_poly.pdbx_seq_one_letter_code
_entity_poly.pdbx_strand_id
1 'polypeptide(L)'
;MMYIGNDIVEVSRIHRIFKMYHDHFLNKVFSEKEINVVKQKNKDAVYLSGKFAAKEASKKALLSSGIVENISFKSIQVLNHKNGAPYIDLNGIILKDVKDFKVSISHTNTYATAFVILEL
;
A
#
# COMPACT_ATOMS: atom_id res chain seq x y z
N MET A 1 -7.42 21.01 1.61
CA MET A 1 -8.32 20.23 0.73
C MET A 1 -8.01 18.75 0.88
N MET A 2 -9.03 17.92 0.89
CA MET A 2 -8.90 16.48 1.07
C MET A 2 -9.13 15.72 -0.22
N TYR A 3 -8.33 14.70 -0.44
CA TYR A 3 -8.46 13.76 -1.55
C TYR A 3 -8.57 12.35 -0.99
N ILE A 4 -9.36 11.54 -1.63
CA ILE A 4 -9.59 10.17 -1.16
C ILE A 4 -9.15 9.17 -2.21
N GLY A 5 -8.73 8.01 -1.73
CA GLY A 5 -8.45 6.84 -2.56
C GLY A 5 -9.06 5.62 -1.90
N ASN A 6 -9.52 4.72 -2.71
CA ASN A 6 -10.12 3.50 -2.22
C ASN A 6 -9.82 2.40 -3.23
N ASP A 7 -9.60 1.19 -2.73
CA ASP A 7 -9.32 0.04 -3.57
C ASP A 7 -9.82 -1.25 -2.94
N ILE A 8 -10.14 -2.21 -3.78
CA ILE A 8 -10.54 -3.56 -3.37
C ILE A 8 -9.76 -4.57 -4.20
N VAL A 9 -9.24 -5.61 -3.55
CA VAL A 9 -8.38 -6.62 -4.16
C VAL A 9 -8.88 -8.01 -3.79
N GLU A 10 -8.94 -8.90 -4.76
CA GLU A 10 -9.21 -10.33 -4.50
C GLU A 10 -7.94 -11.00 -3.98
N VAL A 11 -8.04 -11.61 -2.81
CA VAL A 11 -6.92 -12.31 -2.18
C VAL A 11 -6.41 -13.46 -3.05
N SER A 12 -7.31 -14.20 -3.70
CA SER A 12 -6.94 -15.30 -4.59
C SER A 12 -6.08 -14.85 -5.77
N ARG A 13 -6.34 -13.65 -6.30
CA ARG A 13 -5.52 -13.07 -7.37
C ARG A 13 -4.10 -12.79 -6.90
N ILE A 14 -3.96 -12.18 -5.74
CA ILE A 14 -2.64 -11.89 -5.17
C ILE A 14 -1.90 -13.17 -4.81
N HIS A 15 -2.61 -14.15 -4.24
CA HIS A 15 -2.03 -15.45 -3.94
C HIS A 15 -1.45 -16.10 -5.20
N ARG A 16 -2.21 -16.09 -6.30
CA ARG A 16 -1.78 -16.66 -7.58
C ARG A 16 -0.55 -15.95 -8.14
N ILE A 17 -0.55 -14.62 -8.15
CA ILE A 17 0.57 -13.82 -8.64
C ILE A 17 1.81 -14.05 -7.79
N PHE A 18 1.66 -14.03 -6.48
CA PHE A 18 2.75 -14.25 -5.53
C PHE A 18 3.34 -15.65 -5.68
N LYS A 19 2.49 -16.67 -5.84
CA LYS A 19 2.92 -18.05 -6.03
C LYS A 19 3.70 -18.24 -7.33
N MET A 20 3.25 -17.59 -8.43
CA MET A 20 3.88 -17.71 -9.74
C MET A 20 5.18 -16.90 -9.87
N TYR A 21 5.23 -15.71 -9.31
CA TYR A 21 6.30 -14.75 -9.57
C TYR A 21 7.11 -14.37 -8.33
N HIS A 22 6.70 -14.79 -7.16
CA HIS A 22 7.34 -14.63 -5.85
C HIS A 22 8.20 -13.36 -5.73
N ASP A 23 9.54 -13.50 -5.77
CA ASP A 23 10.46 -12.37 -5.60
C ASP A 23 10.31 -11.29 -6.67
N HIS A 24 9.98 -11.66 -7.89
CA HIS A 24 9.74 -10.68 -8.95
C HIS A 24 8.54 -9.78 -8.61
N PHE A 25 7.44 -10.38 -8.12
CA PHE A 25 6.27 -9.62 -7.68
C PHE A 25 6.62 -8.71 -6.50
N LEU A 26 7.28 -9.25 -5.48
CA LEU A 26 7.66 -8.47 -4.29
C LEU A 26 8.56 -7.30 -4.68
N ASN A 27 9.59 -7.55 -5.49
CA ASN A 27 10.55 -6.52 -5.87
C ASN A 27 9.96 -5.44 -6.78
N LYS A 28 8.92 -5.76 -7.54
CA LYS A 28 8.25 -4.80 -8.42
C LYS A 28 7.32 -3.85 -7.66
N VAL A 29 6.66 -4.34 -6.62
CA VAL A 29 5.57 -3.63 -5.95
C VAL A 29 5.97 -3.08 -4.59
N PHE A 30 6.78 -3.81 -3.85
CA PHE A 30 7.08 -3.50 -2.44
C PHE A 30 8.49 -2.96 -2.27
N SER A 31 8.66 -2.08 -1.30
CA SER A 31 9.97 -1.57 -0.90
C SER A 31 10.76 -2.64 -0.14
N GLU A 32 12.05 -2.41 0.04
CA GLU A 32 12.93 -3.31 0.80
C GLU A 32 12.44 -3.50 2.23
N LYS A 33 12.00 -2.43 2.90
CA LYS A 33 11.45 -2.51 4.26
C LYS A 33 10.20 -3.38 4.32
N GLU A 34 9.30 -3.21 3.35
CA GLU A 34 8.07 -4.01 3.27
C GLU A 34 8.38 -5.48 3.02
N ILE A 35 9.31 -5.76 2.10
CA ILE A 35 9.75 -7.13 1.79
C ILE A 35 10.36 -7.80 3.02
N ASN A 36 11.17 -7.08 3.78
CA ASN A 36 11.78 -7.61 5.00
C ASN A 36 10.72 -8.03 6.02
N VAL A 37 9.67 -7.24 6.20
CA VAL A 37 8.56 -7.60 7.09
C VAL A 37 7.86 -8.87 6.62
N VAL A 38 7.58 -8.98 5.32
CA VAL A 38 6.94 -10.17 4.74
C VAL A 38 7.77 -11.41 5.00
N LYS A 39 9.06 -11.36 4.74
CA LYS A 39 9.97 -12.50 4.86
C LYS A 39 10.23 -12.88 6.32
N GLN A 40 10.51 -11.91 7.19
CA GLN A 40 10.81 -12.16 8.59
C GLN A 40 9.62 -12.71 9.37
N LYS A 41 8.41 -12.23 9.07
CA LYS A 41 7.19 -12.61 9.76
C LYS A 41 6.37 -13.65 9.00
N ASN A 42 6.90 -14.17 7.90
CA ASN A 42 6.23 -15.19 7.07
C ASN A 42 4.79 -14.81 6.75
N LYS A 43 4.60 -13.60 6.22
CA LYS A 43 3.28 -13.07 5.91
C LYS A 43 2.69 -13.73 4.66
N ASP A 44 1.37 -13.83 4.60
CA ASP A 44 0.62 -14.53 3.59
C ASP A 44 -0.04 -13.59 2.55
N ALA A 45 -0.83 -14.19 1.66
CA ALA A 45 -1.52 -13.47 0.60
C ALA A 45 -2.56 -12.48 1.13
N VAL A 46 -3.20 -12.75 2.26
CA VAL A 46 -4.17 -11.82 2.88
C VAL A 46 -3.45 -10.54 3.29
N TYR A 47 -2.32 -10.68 3.96
CA TYR A 47 -1.49 -9.55 4.38
C TYR A 47 -1.01 -8.74 3.15
N LEU A 48 -0.47 -9.42 2.14
CA LEU A 48 0.00 -8.79 0.90
C LEU A 48 -1.13 -8.06 0.18
N SER A 49 -2.33 -8.65 0.16
CA SER A 49 -3.50 -8.04 -0.48
C SER A 49 -3.91 -6.74 0.18
N GLY A 50 -3.89 -6.67 1.51
CA GLY A 50 -4.17 -5.45 2.25
C GLY A 50 -3.16 -4.36 1.95
N LYS A 51 -1.88 -4.70 1.94
CA LYS A 51 -0.81 -3.75 1.61
C LYS A 51 -0.91 -3.28 0.17
N PHE A 52 -1.18 -4.19 -0.77
CA PHE A 52 -1.35 -3.84 -2.17
C PHE A 52 -2.54 -2.90 -2.37
N ALA A 53 -3.68 -3.19 -1.74
CA ALA A 53 -4.86 -2.32 -1.80
C ALA A 53 -4.54 -0.91 -1.25
N ALA A 54 -3.78 -0.83 -0.17
CA ALA A 54 -3.38 0.45 0.41
C ALA A 54 -2.47 1.25 -0.52
N LYS A 55 -1.55 0.60 -1.24
CA LYS A 55 -0.69 1.24 -2.24
C LYS A 55 -1.51 1.78 -3.41
N GLU A 56 -2.45 0.98 -3.92
CA GLU A 56 -3.34 1.40 -5.01
C GLU A 56 -4.22 2.58 -4.57
N ALA A 57 -4.83 2.50 -3.40
CA ALA A 57 -5.66 3.59 -2.86
C ALA A 57 -4.84 4.87 -2.68
N SER A 58 -3.63 4.76 -2.16
CA SER A 58 -2.71 5.89 -1.98
C SER A 58 -2.34 6.53 -3.32
N LYS A 59 -2.03 5.70 -4.31
CA LYS A 59 -1.72 6.19 -5.66
C LYS A 59 -2.89 6.95 -6.27
N LYS A 60 -4.11 6.43 -6.12
CA LYS A 60 -5.32 7.11 -6.60
C LYS A 60 -5.48 8.49 -5.95
N ALA A 61 -5.30 8.60 -4.65
CA ALA A 61 -5.40 9.87 -3.95
C ALA A 61 -4.33 10.87 -4.40
N LEU A 62 -3.08 10.43 -4.52
CA LEU A 62 -1.96 11.26 -4.98
C LEU A 62 -2.18 11.77 -6.41
N LEU A 63 -2.58 10.90 -7.31
CA LEU A 63 -2.84 11.30 -8.71
C LEU A 63 -4.05 12.22 -8.81
N SER A 64 -5.12 11.96 -8.04
CA SER A 64 -6.33 12.82 -8.03
C SER A 64 -6.01 14.22 -7.54
N SER A 65 -5.08 14.35 -6.60
CA SER A 65 -4.68 15.66 -6.05
C SER A 65 -3.88 16.50 -7.05
N GLY A 66 -3.27 15.86 -8.04
CA GLY A 66 -2.36 16.53 -8.98
C GLY A 66 -0.98 16.85 -8.41
N ILE A 67 -0.70 16.48 -7.15
CA ILE A 67 0.60 16.77 -6.54
C ILE A 67 1.74 15.97 -7.16
N VAL A 68 1.42 14.83 -7.77
CA VAL A 68 2.34 14.03 -8.58
C VAL A 68 1.68 13.68 -9.91
N GLU A 69 2.46 13.58 -10.98
CA GLU A 69 1.98 13.09 -12.27
C GLU A 69 2.03 11.57 -12.35
N ASN A 70 3.00 10.99 -11.65
CA ASN A 70 3.16 9.53 -11.53
C ASN A 70 3.96 9.23 -10.26
N ILE A 71 3.77 8.04 -9.73
CA ILE A 71 4.53 7.54 -8.58
C ILE A 71 4.57 6.02 -8.63
N SER A 72 5.74 5.44 -8.33
CA SER A 72 5.88 3.99 -8.30
C SER A 72 5.30 3.41 -7.01
N PHE A 73 4.83 2.18 -7.06
CA PHE A 73 4.34 1.48 -5.86
C PHE A 73 5.41 1.35 -4.78
N LYS A 74 6.67 1.17 -5.16
CA LYS A 74 7.79 1.05 -4.20
C LYS A 74 8.01 2.32 -3.40
N SER A 75 7.65 3.48 -3.97
CA SER A 75 7.77 4.76 -3.29
C SER A 75 6.66 4.99 -2.26
N ILE A 76 5.59 4.23 -2.31
CA ILE A 76 4.49 4.29 -1.35
C ILE A 76 4.65 3.14 -0.37
N GLN A 77 5.35 3.36 0.73
CA GLN A 77 5.53 2.34 1.75
C GLN A 77 4.34 2.31 2.70
N VAL A 78 3.76 1.14 2.89
CA VAL A 78 2.70 0.91 3.86
C VAL A 78 3.30 0.11 5.01
N LEU A 79 3.61 0.80 6.08
CA LEU A 79 4.26 0.26 7.27
C LEU A 79 3.28 0.20 8.43
N ASN A 80 3.68 -0.42 9.53
CA ASN A 80 2.82 -0.53 10.70
C ASN A 80 3.52 0.04 11.93
N HIS A 81 2.76 0.81 12.71
CA HIS A 81 3.17 1.19 14.06
C HIS A 81 3.23 -0.03 14.98
N LYS A 82 3.80 0.13 16.18
CA LYS A 82 3.88 -0.95 17.17
C LYS A 82 2.51 -1.51 17.55
N ASN A 83 1.48 -0.68 17.54
CA ASN A 83 0.10 -1.09 17.85
C ASN A 83 -0.59 -1.79 16.67
N GLY A 84 0.08 -1.97 15.53
CA GLY A 84 -0.46 -2.61 14.35
C GLY A 84 -1.12 -1.67 13.34
N ALA A 85 -1.36 -0.41 13.70
CA ALA A 85 -2.01 0.54 12.80
C ALA A 85 -1.13 0.83 11.58
N PRO A 86 -1.68 0.79 10.35
CA PRO A 86 -0.93 1.10 9.16
C PRO A 86 -0.67 2.60 9.03
N TYR A 87 0.43 2.96 8.40
CA TYR A 87 0.71 4.34 7.99
C TYR A 87 1.46 4.35 6.66
N ILE A 88 1.38 5.48 5.96
CA ILE A 88 2.03 5.68 4.66
C ILE A 88 3.33 6.46 4.88
N ASP A 89 4.42 5.96 4.29
CA ASP A 89 5.69 6.65 4.19
C ASP A 89 6.12 6.69 2.73
N LEU A 90 6.37 7.87 2.21
CA LEU A 90 6.67 8.06 0.78
C LEU A 90 8.15 7.83 0.43
N ASN A 91 8.87 7.04 1.22
CA ASN A 91 10.20 6.49 0.93
C ASN A 91 11.18 7.50 0.31
N GLY A 92 11.41 8.59 1.02
CA GLY A 92 12.37 9.62 0.60
C GLY A 92 11.81 10.68 -0.35
N ILE A 93 10.59 10.56 -0.80
CA ILE A 93 9.92 11.61 -1.56
C ILE A 93 9.35 12.63 -0.59
N ILE A 94 9.80 13.87 -0.73
CA ILE A 94 9.32 14.96 0.11
C ILE A 94 8.25 15.72 -0.66
N LEU A 95 7.02 15.65 -0.18
CA LEU A 95 5.90 16.42 -0.71
C LEU A 95 5.51 17.47 0.34
N LYS A 96 6.03 18.68 0.17
CA LYS A 96 5.90 19.77 1.16
C LYS A 96 4.45 20.16 1.46
N ASP A 97 3.57 19.96 0.49
CA ASP A 97 2.18 20.37 0.62
C ASP A 97 1.30 19.31 1.30
N VAL A 98 1.83 18.13 1.56
CA VAL A 98 1.08 17.08 2.27
C VAL A 98 1.04 17.40 3.75
N LYS A 99 -0.15 17.66 4.26
CA LYS A 99 -0.39 17.89 5.69
C LYS A 99 -0.64 16.59 6.44
N ASP A 100 -1.36 15.67 5.81
CA ASP A 100 -1.71 14.41 6.44
C ASP A 100 -1.98 13.35 5.37
N PHE A 101 -1.69 12.10 5.69
CA PHE A 101 -1.89 10.97 4.81
C PHE A 101 -2.29 9.77 5.66
N LYS A 102 -3.59 9.49 5.71
CA LYS A 102 -4.15 8.45 6.58
C LYS A 102 -4.65 7.27 5.76
N VAL A 103 -4.52 6.07 6.32
CA VAL A 103 -4.94 4.83 5.67
C VAL A 103 -5.64 3.92 6.65
N SER A 104 -6.67 3.23 6.16
CA SER A 104 -7.34 2.15 6.88
C SER A 104 -7.43 0.95 5.94
N ILE A 105 -7.17 -0.24 6.48
CA ILE A 105 -7.18 -1.50 5.73
C ILE A 105 -8.15 -2.45 6.40
N SER A 106 -8.99 -3.08 5.61
CA SER A 106 -9.89 -4.16 6.06
C SER A 106 -9.78 -5.35 5.14
N HIS A 107 -9.98 -6.54 5.68
CA HIS A 107 -9.94 -7.75 4.86
C HIS A 107 -10.82 -8.85 5.42
N THR A 108 -11.20 -9.73 4.53
CA THR A 108 -11.73 -11.07 4.81
C THR A 108 -10.74 -12.08 4.22
N ASN A 109 -11.09 -13.35 4.23
CA ASN A 109 -10.30 -14.36 3.53
C ASN A 109 -10.37 -14.22 2.01
N THR A 110 -11.35 -13.48 1.48
CA THR A 110 -11.64 -13.37 0.04
C THR A 110 -11.20 -12.04 -0.54
N TYR A 111 -11.38 -10.94 0.19
CA TYR A 111 -11.11 -9.57 -0.29
C TYR A 111 -10.32 -8.78 0.73
N ALA A 112 -9.50 -7.87 0.23
CA ALA A 112 -8.88 -6.82 1.02
C ALA A 112 -9.29 -5.47 0.45
N THR A 113 -9.55 -4.51 1.33
CA THR A 113 -9.89 -3.14 0.94
C THR A 113 -8.98 -2.16 1.66
N ALA A 114 -8.77 -1.00 1.06
CA ALA A 114 -8.08 0.10 1.68
C ALA A 114 -8.79 1.41 1.37
N PHE A 115 -8.78 2.29 2.34
CA PHE A 115 -9.32 3.64 2.23
C PHE A 115 -8.24 4.62 2.68
N VAL A 116 -8.01 5.66 1.88
CA VAL A 116 -6.95 6.64 2.11
C VAL A 116 -7.55 8.05 2.09
N ILE A 117 -7.11 8.89 3.02
CA ILE A 117 -7.37 10.32 3.01
C ILE A 117 -6.04 11.05 2.92
N LEU A 118 -5.90 11.86 1.89
CA LEU A 118 -4.76 12.75 1.68
C LEU A 118 -5.21 14.18 1.90
N GLU A 119 -4.57 14.88 2.81
CA GLU A 119 -4.84 16.29 3.06
C GLU A 119 -3.68 17.17 2.58
N LEU A 120 -4.03 18.15 1.75
CA LEU A 120 -3.08 19.18 1.26
C LEU A 120 -3.43 20.55 1.84
#